data_c5bc2327552353329f9622bf7dfb7ea0
#
_entry.id   c5bc2327552353329f9622bf7dfb7ea0
#
_cell.length_a   1.000
_cell.length_b   1.000
_cell.length_c   1.000
_cell.angle_alpha   90.00
_cell.angle_beta   90.00
_cell.angle_gamma   90.00
#
_symmetry.space_group_name_H-M   'P 1'
#
loop_
_entity.id
_entity.type
_entity.pdbx_description
1 polymer ?
#
loop_
_entity_poly.entity_id
_entity_poly.type
_entity_poly.pdbx_seq_one_letter_code
_entity_poly.pdbx_strand_id
1 'polypeptide(L)'
;MVLIVEPGVKYTKICSFNKNREGVSFAFPADDLTEKNLQKKISHIFKNQPIEAVAFRVLFGADHFKHPVALTADFFKQFKKLVDLFPFYIPYASRTLGVFYKNFNNIPLIAFFETSFFTRLAKEESYYAIPYQYHEANRIKKFGFHGIFHEAASGLFAKNKKTISVVFDKQTTVCAASKGAPSTISLGYTPLEGIMSRTTCGDLDPGIVFYLLDKGNYSLFKIDDILKNDSGFKGLTGYDLSFEEFIKLYGRDNHVNLAFEIYASQIIKYIGEGIAVMGGVDCIVFSGCYAGVMQAFFYNLFKKISFLGLNLKGLPWESKKELVKISSESSNIEAWLNYRSIEKTILLSLTDYL
;
A
#
# COMPACT_ATOMS: atom_id res chain seq x y z
N MET A 1 22.33 -13.97 3.28
CA MET A 1 20.88 -13.82 3.56
C MET A 1 20.50 -12.34 3.61
N VAL A 2 19.37 -11.97 3.05
CA VAL A 2 18.83 -10.59 3.10
C VAL A 2 17.64 -10.56 4.06
N LEU A 3 17.55 -9.49 4.87
CA LEU A 3 16.39 -9.23 5.71
C LEU A 3 15.56 -8.08 5.15
N ILE A 4 14.24 -8.25 5.13
CA ILE A 4 13.28 -7.19 4.90
C ILE A 4 12.55 -6.92 6.22
N VAL A 5 12.65 -5.70 6.72
CA VAL A 5 12.10 -5.28 8.01
C VAL A 5 11.00 -4.26 7.78
N GLU A 6 9.83 -4.51 8.34
CA GLU A 6 8.69 -3.60 8.34
C GLU A 6 8.43 -3.10 9.77
N PRO A 7 8.90 -1.89 10.11
CA PRO A 7 8.63 -1.28 11.41
C PRO A 7 7.13 -0.97 11.55
N GLY A 8 6.53 -1.43 12.62
CA GLY A 8 5.13 -1.12 12.93
C GLY A 8 4.97 -0.62 14.37
N VAL A 9 3.81 -0.04 14.67
CA VAL A 9 3.51 0.51 16.00
C VAL A 9 3.37 -0.59 17.05
N LYS A 10 2.66 -1.67 16.70
CA LYS A 10 2.45 -2.81 17.61
C LYS A 10 3.45 -3.93 17.39
N TYR A 11 3.80 -4.20 16.15
CA TYR A 11 4.68 -5.30 15.76
C TYR A 11 5.67 -4.83 14.70
N THR A 12 6.90 -5.31 14.78
CA THR A 12 7.88 -5.26 13.69
C THR A 12 7.90 -6.61 13.00
N LYS A 13 7.65 -6.62 11.70
CA LYS A 13 7.74 -7.82 10.87
C LYS A 13 9.15 -7.92 10.29
N ILE A 14 9.75 -9.11 10.34
CA ILE A 14 11.05 -9.40 9.74
C ILE A 14 10.87 -10.60 8.82
N CYS A 15 11.18 -10.42 7.55
CA CYS A 15 11.19 -11.47 6.55
C CYS A 15 12.64 -11.71 6.10
N SER A 16 13.10 -12.96 6.10
CA SER A 16 14.42 -13.33 5.59
C SER A 16 14.31 -13.99 4.24
N PHE A 17 15.27 -13.72 3.37
CA PHE A 17 15.40 -14.38 2.08
C PHE A 17 16.78 -15.01 1.93
N ASN A 18 16.79 -16.31 1.59
CA ASN A 18 18.00 -17.04 1.25
C ASN A 18 18.43 -16.77 -0.22
N LYS A 19 19.53 -17.39 -0.65
CA LYS A 19 20.04 -17.28 -2.04
C LYS A 19 19.03 -17.74 -3.10
N ASN A 20 18.11 -18.65 -2.75
CA ASN A 20 17.05 -19.13 -3.63
C ASN A 20 15.81 -18.19 -3.63
N ARG A 21 15.88 -17.07 -2.91
CA ARG A 21 14.77 -16.11 -2.75
C ARG A 21 13.53 -16.71 -2.06
N GLU A 22 13.72 -17.76 -1.26
CA GLU A 22 12.71 -18.31 -0.38
C GLU A 22 12.72 -17.54 0.93
N GLY A 23 11.54 -17.16 1.42
CA GLY A 23 11.39 -16.30 2.57
C GLY A 23 10.69 -16.96 3.76
N VAL A 24 11.14 -16.62 4.96
CA VAL A 24 10.46 -16.95 6.23
C VAL A 24 10.19 -15.65 6.97
N SER A 25 8.97 -15.51 7.50
CA SER A 25 8.51 -14.27 8.13
C SER A 25 8.20 -14.48 9.61
N PHE A 26 8.63 -13.51 10.43
CA PHE A 26 8.37 -13.45 11.86
C PHE A 26 7.85 -12.06 12.24
N ALA A 27 6.97 -12.03 13.23
CA ALA A 27 6.48 -10.77 13.81
C ALA A 27 6.91 -10.71 15.29
N PHE A 28 7.49 -9.57 15.67
CA PHE A 28 7.92 -9.32 17.04
C PHE A 28 7.11 -8.14 17.60
N PRO A 29 6.67 -8.16 18.87
CA PRO A 29 6.18 -6.95 19.51
C PRO A 29 7.19 -5.82 19.32
N ALA A 30 6.71 -4.63 18.98
CA ALA A 30 7.60 -3.52 18.61
C ALA A 30 8.58 -3.15 19.74
N ASP A 31 8.15 -3.28 21.01
CA ASP A 31 8.98 -3.01 22.19
C ASP A 31 9.97 -4.13 22.52
N ASP A 32 9.81 -5.28 21.92
CA ASP A 32 10.59 -6.48 22.21
C ASP A 32 11.94 -6.53 21.45
N LEU A 33 12.11 -5.67 20.43
CA LEU A 33 13.35 -5.52 19.70
C LEU A 33 14.18 -4.37 20.30
N THR A 34 15.29 -4.71 20.96
CA THR A 34 16.21 -3.78 21.60
C THR A 34 17.63 -3.95 21.07
N GLU A 35 18.47 -2.95 21.29
CA GLU A 35 19.90 -3.02 20.93
C GLU A 35 20.60 -4.24 21.55
N LYS A 36 20.21 -4.61 22.77
CA LYS A 36 20.84 -5.72 23.54
C LYS A 36 20.40 -7.11 23.07
N ASN A 37 19.21 -7.25 22.47
CA ASN A 37 18.67 -8.57 22.18
C ASN A 37 18.48 -8.88 20.68
N LEU A 38 18.56 -7.86 19.80
CA LEU A 38 18.28 -8.01 18.37
C LEU A 38 19.16 -9.10 17.72
N GLN A 39 20.49 -9.01 17.89
CA GLN A 39 21.40 -9.98 17.29
C GLN A 39 21.12 -11.41 17.78
N LYS A 40 20.90 -11.59 19.09
CA LYS A 40 20.58 -12.89 19.68
C LYS A 40 19.29 -13.47 19.10
N LYS A 41 18.24 -12.66 18.98
CA LYS A 41 16.94 -13.09 18.42
C LYS A 41 17.07 -13.45 16.94
N ILE A 42 17.72 -12.63 16.14
CA ILE A 42 17.96 -12.88 14.72
C ILE A 42 18.81 -14.14 14.53
N SER A 43 19.92 -14.28 15.25
CA SER A 43 20.80 -15.45 15.16
C SER A 43 20.07 -16.74 15.54
N HIS A 44 19.25 -16.72 16.58
CA HIS A 44 18.47 -17.87 17.00
C HIS A 44 17.46 -18.30 15.93
N ILE A 45 16.70 -17.34 15.36
CA ILE A 45 15.64 -17.62 14.38
C ILE A 45 16.24 -18.08 13.05
N PHE A 46 17.29 -17.42 12.60
CA PHE A 46 17.88 -17.65 11.28
C PHE A 46 19.15 -18.54 11.33
N LYS A 47 19.32 -19.30 12.44
CA LYS A 47 20.37 -20.32 12.59
C LYS A 47 21.77 -19.80 12.26
N ASN A 48 22.13 -18.61 12.73
CA ASN A 48 23.42 -17.96 12.52
C ASN A 48 23.84 -17.77 11.05
N GLN A 49 22.91 -17.74 10.12
CA GLN A 49 23.24 -17.42 8.73
C GLN A 49 23.75 -15.97 8.61
N PRO A 50 24.83 -15.72 7.84
CA PRO A 50 25.36 -14.38 7.67
C PRO A 50 24.33 -13.49 6.96
N ILE A 51 24.11 -12.29 7.52
CA ILE A 51 23.26 -11.27 6.94
C ILE A 51 24.12 -10.41 6.02
N GLU A 52 23.70 -10.28 4.76
CA GLU A 52 24.43 -9.55 3.72
C GLU A 52 23.89 -8.11 3.56
N ALA A 53 22.58 -7.92 3.78
CA ALA A 53 21.93 -6.62 3.72
C ALA A 53 20.61 -6.63 4.50
N VAL A 54 20.15 -5.45 4.91
CA VAL A 54 18.81 -5.24 5.47
C VAL A 54 18.11 -4.14 4.70
N ALA A 55 16.92 -4.42 4.18
CA ALA A 55 16.04 -3.41 3.63
C ALA A 55 14.86 -3.15 4.59
N PHE A 56 14.44 -1.90 4.68
CA PHE A 56 13.33 -1.48 5.53
C PHE A 56 12.18 -0.98 4.67
N ARG A 57 10.99 -1.53 4.87
CA ARG A 57 9.75 -0.98 4.37
C ARG A 57 9.28 0.11 5.32
N VAL A 58 9.40 1.36 4.93
CA VAL A 58 9.01 2.52 5.73
C VAL A 58 7.74 3.11 5.15
N LEU A 59 6.67 3.21 5.96
CA LEU A 59 5.36 3.64 5.47
C LEU A 59 5.35 5.10 5.01
N PHE A 60 6.15 5.98 5.62
CA PHE A 60 6.07 7.40 5.37
C PHE A 60 7.44 8.06 5.28
N GLY A 61 7.71 8.68 4.14
CA GLY A 61 8.91 9.48 3.86
C GLY A 61 8.58 10.91 3.45
N ALA A 62 7.29 11.26 3.42
CA ALA A 62 6.75 12.52 2.89
C ALA A 62 7.28 12.78 1.45
N ASP A 63 7.57 14.03 1.15
CA ASP A 63 8.23 14.48 -0.08
C ASP A 63 9.76 14.63 0.08
N HIS A 64 10.28 14.28 1.25
CA HIS A 64 11.69 14.39 1.57
C HIS A 64 12.51 13.23 1.00
N PHE A 65 12.01 11.99 1.19
CA PHE A 65 12.70 10.79 0.72
C PHE A 65 12.11 10.33 -0.62
N LYS A 66 12.76 10.76 -1.71
CA LYS A 66 12.30 10.53 -3.10
C LYS A 66 12.73 9.18 -3.66
N HIS A 67 13.73 8.55 -3.06
CA HIS A 67 14.32 7.27 -3.48
C HIS A 67 14.69 6.46 -2.24
N PRO A 68 14.96 5.15 -2.39
CA PRO A 68 15.57 4.39 -1.31
C PRO A 68 16.90 5.00 -0.86
N VAL A 69 17.14 5.04 0.45
CA VAL A 69 18.34 5.68 1.03
C VAL A 69 18.99 4.78 2.07
N ALA A 70 20.32 4.85 2.15
CA ALA A 70 21.09 4.19 3.20
C ALA A 70 20.84 4.84 4.57
N LEU A 71 20.79 4.04 5.62
CA LEU A 71 20.72 4.54 6.98
C LEU A 71 22.07 5.14 7.37
N THR A 72 22.07 6.44 7.68
CA THR A 72 23.23 7.22 8.14
C THR A 72 22.82 8.11 9.31
N ALA A 73 23.75 8.74 9.99
CA ALA A 73 23.42 9.72 11.03
C ALA A 73 22.56 10.87 10.47
N ASP A 74 22.83 11.32 9.24
CA ASP A 74 22.04 12.37 8.58
C ASP A 74 20.63 11.87 8.24
N PHE A 75 20.48 10.63 7.77
CA PHE A 75 19.15 10.01 7.59
C PHE A 75 18.29 10.17 8.84
N PHE A 76 18.77 9.78 10.01
CA PHE A 76 18.02 9.89 11.27
C PHE A 76 17.66 11.31 11.64
N LYS A 77 18.58 12.26 11.38
CA LYS A 77 18.31 13.69 11.60
C LYS A 77 17.17 14.19 10.71
N GLN A 78 17.15 13.80 9.45
CA GLN A 78 16.09 14.18 8.51
C GLN A 78 14.78 13.44 8.79
N PHE A 79 14.83 12.14 9.09
CA PHE A 79 13.65 11.33 9.35
C PHE A 79 12.87 11.79 10.59
N LYS A 80 13.57 12.23 11.64
CA LYS A 80 12.93 12.79 12.84
C LYS A 80 12.12 14.06 12.57
N LYS A 81 12.45 14.85 11.54
CA LYS A 81 11.67 16.05 11.16
C LYS A 81 10.27 15.71 10.64
N LEU A 82 10.01 14.47 10.31
CA LEU A 82 8.69 14.01 9.83
C LEU A 82 7.73 13.69 10.97
N VAL A 83 8.14 13.79 12.24
CA VAL A 83 7.31 13.41 13.38
C VAL A 83 6.02 14.22 13.45
N ASP A 84 6.05 15.49 13.12
CA ASP A 84 4.86 16.37 13.15
C ASP A 84 3.84 16.02 12.06
N LEU A 85 4.30 15.42 10.95
CA LEU A 85 3.43 14.98 9.85
C LEU A 85 2.81 13.60 10.12
N PHE A 86 3.53 12.71 10.82
CA PHE A 86 3.04 11.35 11.10
C PHE A 86 3.48 10.86 12.49
N PRO A 87 2.95 11.51 13.56
CA PRO A 87 3.43 11.32 14.94
C PRO A 87 3.20 9.91 15.48
N PHE A 88 2.16 9.21 15.00
CA PHE A 88 1.83 7.86 15.46
C PHE A 88 2.73 6.75 14.87
N TYR A 89 3.57 7.06 13.91
CA TYR A 89 4.42 6.07 13.23
C TYR A 89 5.91 6.39 13.30
N ILE A 90 6.31 7.63 13.01
CA ILE A 90 7.73 8.03 12.87
C ILE A 90 8.58 7.69 14.10
N PRO A 91 8.13 7.90 15.36
CA PRO A 91 8.92 7.54 16.53
C PRO A 91 9.22 6.03 16.61
N TYR A 92 8.23 5.20 16.32
CA TYR A 92 8.37 3.73 16.35
C TYR A 92 9.29 3.23 15.23
N ALA A 93 9.08 3.73 14.01
CA ALA A 93 9.96 3.41 12.90
C ALA A 93 11.40 3.84 13.18
N SER A 94 11.61 5.09 13.63
CA SER A 94 12.94 5.63 13.97
C SER A 94 13.65 4.77 15.02
N ARG A 95 12.93 4.30 16.05
CA ARG A 95 13.47 3.39 17.06
C ARG A 95 13.92 2.07 16.44
N THR A 96 13.05 1.40 15.68
CA THR A 96 13.36 0.12 15.05
C THR A 96 14.56 0.24 14.10
N LEU A 97 14.57 1.23 13.21
CA LEU A 97 15.69 1.48 12.32
C LEU A 97 16.99 1.75 13.10
N GLY A 98 16.91 2.52 14.19
CA GLY A 98 18.05 2.84 15.06
C GLY A 98 18.65 1.61 15.74
N VAL A 99 17.79 0.66 16.18
CA VAL A 99 18.24 -0.62 16.76
C VAL A 99 19.02 -1.44 15.73
N PHE A 100 18.53 -1.51 14.48
CA PHE A 100 19.26 -2.21 13.41
C PHE A 100 20.57 -1.48 13.04
N TYR A 101 20.55 -0.16 12.91
CA TYR A 101 21.72 0.65 12.58
C TYR A 101 22.87 0.44 13.56
N LYS A 102 22.59 0.34 14.86
CA LYS A 102 23.61 0.08 15.88
C LYS A 102 24.15 -1.34 15.87
N ASN A 103 23.33 -2.32 15.45
CA ASN A 103 23.71 -3.73 15.49
C ASN A 103 24.33 -4.25 14.19
N PHE A 104 24.09 -3.57 13.04
CA PHE A 104 24.47 -4.04 11.71
C PHE A 104 25.11 -2.94 10.86
N ASN A 105 25.96 -2.09 11.47
CA ASN A 105 26.61 -0.96 10.81
C ASN A 105 27.68 -1.32 9.77
N ASN A 106 28.02 -2.60 9.66
CA ASN A 106 29.03 -3.14 8.74
C ASN A 106 28.43 -3.74 7.46
N ILE A 107 27.12 -3.69 7.28
CA ILE A 107 26.41 -4.16 6.08
C ILE A 107 25.46 -3.08 5.56
N PRO A 108 25.04 -3.14 4.28
CA PRO A 108 24.06 -2.22 3.72
C PRO A 108 22.72 -2.25 4.47
N LEU A 109 22.23 -1.08 4.89
CA LEU A 109 20.94 -0.87 5.55
C LEU A 109 20.18 0.18 4.73
N ILE A 110 19.16 -0.24 3.98
CA ILE A 110 18.49 0.61 2.98
C ILE A 110 17.01 0.78 3.34
N ALA A 111 16.53 2.01 3.45
CA ALA A 111 15.11 2.34 3.66
C ALA A 111 14.39 2.59 2.34
N PHE A 112 13.29 1.87 2.10
CA PHE A 112 12.34 2.01 1.01
C PHE A 112 11.06 2.64 1.54
N PHE A 113 10.57 3.71 0.90
CA PHE A 113 9.42 4.45 1.40
C PHE A 113 8.19 4.24 0.52
N GLU A 114 7.04 3.97 1.15
CA GLU A 114 5.77 3.81 0.45
C GLU A 114 5.27 5.09 -0.23
N THR A 115 5.75 6.26 0.22
CA THR A 115 5.39 7.56 -0.36
C THR A 115 6.35 8.06 -1.44
N SER A 116 7.53 7.40 -1.64
CA SER A 116 8.58 7.92 -2.52
C SER A 116 8.15 8.05 -3.98
N PHE A 117 7.40 7.07 -4.50
CA PHE A 117 6.89 7.07 -5.87
C PHE A 117 6.06 8.33 -6.16
N PHE A 118 5.23 8.76 -5.21
CA PHE A 118 4.30 9.88 -5.33
C PHE A 118 4.93 11.26 -5.15
N THR A 119 6.20 11.34 -4.82
CA THR A 119 6.93 12.63 -4.81
C THR A 119 7.02 13.26 -6.21
N ARG A 120 6.77 12.46 -7.25
CA ARG A 120 6.72 12.87 -8.66
C ARG A 120 5.31 13.19 -9.16
N LEU A 121 4.30 13.12 -8.28
CA LEU A 121 2.92 13.48 -8.61
C LEU A 121 2.82 14.99 -8.90
N ALA A 122 2.14 15.36 -9.95
CA ALA A 122 1.95 16.76 -10.33
C ALA A 122 1.21 17.54 -9.22
N LYS A 123 1.44 18.85 -9.13
CA LYS A 123 0.81 19.68 -8.09
C LYS A 123 -0.71 19.66 -8.18
N GLU A 124 -1.27 19.72 -9.36
CA GLU A 124 -2.71 19.67 -9.64
C GLU A 124 -3.37 18.38 -9.16
N GLU A 125 -2.61 17.28 -9.06
CA GLU A 125 -3.08 16.00 -8.54
C GLU A 125 -2.81 15.82 -7.05
N SER A 126 -1.78 16.48 -6.54
CA SER A 126 -1.34 16.31 -5.15
C SER A 126 -1.96 17.32 -4.19
N TYR A 127 -2.38 18.50 -4.65
CA TYR A 127 -2.93 19.57 -3.82
C TYR A 127 -4.44 19.48 -3.73
N TYR A 128 -4.97 19.77 -2.55
CA TYR A 128 -6.40 19.94 -2.33
C TYR A 128 -6.81 21.38 -2.64
N ALA A 129 -8.06 21.61 -3.03
CA ALA A 129 -8.62 22.94 -3.27
C ALA A 129 -8.96 23.67 -1.94
N ILE A 130 -7.95 23.84 -1.08
CA ILE A 130 -8.01 24.55 0.20
C ILE A 130 -7.06 25.75 0.15
N PRO A 131 -7.14 26.73 1.09
CA PRO A 131 -6.24 27.90 1.08
C PRO A 131 -4.77 27.48 0.99
N TYR A 132 -4.05 28.07 0.05
CA TYR A 132 -2.69 27.71 -0.36
C TYR A 132 -1.68 27.65 0.80
N GLN A 133 -1.86 28.51 1.81
CA GLN A 133 -1.04 28.51 3.01
C GLN A 133 -0.96 27.17 3.74
N TYR A 134 -2.02 26.34 3.69
CA TYR A 134 -2.01 25.02 4.33
C TYR A 134 -1.12 24.01 3.60
N HIS A 135 -0.89 24.20 2.30
CA HIS A 135 0.05 23.36 1.55
C HIS A 135 1.50 23.68 1.94
N GLU A 136 1.85 24.92 2.10
CA GLU A 136 3.22 25.31 2.44
C GLU A 136 3.53 25.20 3.93
N ALA A 137 2.72 25.78 4.79
CA ALA A 137 2.98 25.81 6.23
C ALA A 137 2.74 24.44 6.88
N ASN A 138 1.65 23.74 6.49
CA ASN A 138 1.22 22.50 7.12
C ASN A 138 1.52 21.25 6.28
N ARG A 139 2.03 21.41 5.06
CA ARG A 139 2.33 20.34 4.12
C ARG A 139 1.11 19.45 3.83
N ILE A 140 -0.11 20.03 3.83
CA ILE A 140 -1.33 19.29 3.53
C ILE A 140 -1.41 19.03 2.03
N LYS A 141 -1.16 17.80 1.63
CA LYS A 141 -1.25 17.32 0.25
C LYS A 141 -1.43 15.81 0.22
N LYS A 142 -1.75 15.25 -0.93
CA LYS A 142 -1.71 13.80 -1.12
C LYS A 142 -0.27 13.31 -1.05
N PHE A 143 -0.01 12.36 -0.16
CA PHE A 143 1.28 11.67 -0.07
C PHE A 143 1.28 10.36 -0.84
N GLY A 144 0.11 9.73 -0.97
CA GLY A 144 -0.04 8.40 -1.52
C GLY A 144 0.62 7.32 -0.66
N PHE A 145 0.20 6.07 -0.83
CA PHE A 145 0.79 4.90 -0.16
C PHE A 145 0.80 3.72 -1.12
N HIS A 146 1.44 2.60 -0.73
CA HIS A 146 1.71 1.45 -1.58
C HIS A 146 2.60 1.79 -2.80
N GLY A 147 3.38 2.87 -2.72
CA GLY A 147 4.22 3.35 -3.81
C GLY A 147 5.21 2.31 -4.31
N ILE A 148 5.71 1.45 -3.43
CA ILE A 148 6.63 0.35 -3.80
C ILE A 148 5.92 -0.63 -4.77
N PHE A 149 4.66 -1.01 -4.49
CA PHE A 149 3.89 -1.85 -5.40
C PHE A 149 3.53 -1.14 -6.70
N HIS A 150 3.09 0.12 -6.61
CA HIS A 150 2.67 0.89 -7.78
C HIS A 150 3.85 1.19 -8.72
N GLU A 151 5.01 1.54 -8.16
CA GLU A 151 6.24 1.73 -8.93
C GLU A 151 6.68 0.43 -9.62
N ALA A 152 6.69 -0.68 -8.88
CA ALA A 152 7.01 -1.99 -9.44
C ALA A 152 6.03 -2.40 -10.54
N ALA A 153 4.72 -2.18 -10.38
CA ALA A 153 3.72 -2.47 -11.40
C ALA A 153 3.93 -1.64 -12.67
N SER A 154 4.24 -0.34 -12.53
CA SER A 154 4.53 0.54 -13.66
C SER A 154 5.84 0.16 -14.38
N GLY A 155 6.78 -0.46 -13.67
CA GLY A 155 8.07 -0.93 -14.20
C GLY A 155 8.02 -2.31 -14.88
N LEU A 156 6.89 -3.04 -14.79
CA LEU A 156 6.74 -4.35 -15.43
C LEU A 156 6.75 -4.30 -16.96
N PHE A 157 6.38 -3.16 -17.52
CA PHE A 157 6.19 -2.96 -18.95
C PHE A 157 7.08 -1.84 -19.48
N ALA A 158 7.08 -1.64 -20.79
CA ALA A 158 7.81 -0.54 -21.42
C ALA A 158 7.38 0.80 -20.80
N LYS A 159 8.34 1.72 -20.59
CA LYS A 159 8.11 3.01 -19.91
C LYS A 159 6.98 3.87 -20.50
N ASN A 160 6.68 3.71 -21.80
CA ASN A 160 5.62 4.44 -22.48
C ASN A 160 4.22 3.87 -22.25
N LYS A 161 4.09 2.72 -21.60
CA LYS A 161 2.78 2.09 -21.28
C LYS A 161 2.05 2.88 -20.20
N LYS A 162 0.75 3.09 -20.45
CA LYS A 162 -0.20 3.67 -19.50
C LYS A 162 -0.74 2.55 -18.63
N THR A 163 -0.34 2.53 -17.37
CA THR A 163 -0.62 1.43 -16.43
C THR A 163 -1.56 1.89 -15.33
N ILE A 164 -2.64 1.15 -15.11
CA ILE A 164 -3.43 1.21 -13.87
C ILE A 164 -2.90 0.11 -12.94
N SER A 165 -2.49 0.49 -11.75
CA SER A 165 -2.09 -0.44 -10.70
C SER A 165 -3.11 -0.42 -9.57
N VAL A 166 -3.69 -1.59 -9.27
CA VAL A 166 -4.63 -1.77 -8.15
C VAL A 166 -3.97 -2.68 -7.13
N VAL A 167 -3.80 -2.18 -5.91
CA VAL A 167 -3.20 -2.94 -4.81
C VAL A 167 -4.30 -3.32 -3.82
N PHE A 168 -4.53 -4.61 -3.65
CA PHE A 168 -5.47 -5.19 -2.70
C PHE A 168 -4.73 -5.67 -1.45
N ASP A 169 -4.62 -4.79 -0.49
CA ASP A 169 -4.03 -5.04 0.83
C ASP A 169 -5.02 -4.59 1.93
N LYS A 170 -4.58 -4.43 3.16
CA LYS A 170 -5.42 -3.90 4.27
C LYS A 170 -6.16 -2.62 3.89
N GLN A 171 -5.54 -1.78 3.10
CA GLN A 171 -6.14 -0.65 2.39
C GLN A 171 -6.01 -0.91 0.89
N THR A 172 -7.07 -0.73 0.12
CA THR A 172 -7.00 -0.83 -1.33
C THR A 172 -6.65 0.51 -1.93
N THR A 173 -5.74 0.50 -2.90
CA THR A 173 -5.32 1.71 -3.62
C THR A 173 -5.33 1.48 -5.12
N VAL A 174 -5.68 2.53 -5.87
CA VAL A 174 -5.61 2.58 -7.33
C VAL A 174 -4.69 3.72 -7.72
N CYS A 175 -3.69 3.42 -8.52
CA CYS A 175 -2.76 4.40 -9.08
C CYS A 175 -2.73 4.30 -10.59
N ALA A 176 -2.82 5.42 -11.27
CA ALA A 176 -2.50 5.54 -12.68
C ALA A 176 -1.06 6.01 -12.84
N ALA A 177 -0.31 5.39 -13.74
CA ALA A 177 1.08 5.74 -14.02
C ALA A 177 1.36 5.73 -15.53
N SER A 178 2.08 6.73 -16.01
CA SER A 178 2.55 6.80 -17.38
C SER A 178 4.00 7.30 -17.43
N LYS A 179 4.76 6.86 -18.42
CA LYS A 179 6.19 7.20 -18.55
C LYS A 179 7.03 6.90 -17.29
N GLY A 180 6.60 5.90 -16.51
CA GLY A 180 7.25 5.51 -15.26
C GLY A 180 7.05 6.45 -14.08
N ALA A 181 6.08 7.38 -14.16
CA ALA A 181 5.72 8.32 -13.09
C ALA A 181 4.22 8.21 -12.75
N PRO A 182 3.80 8.46 -11.50
CA PRO A 182 2.40 8.45 -11.10
C PRO A 182 1.68 9.64 -11.73
N SER A 183 0.46 9.39 -12.23
CA SER A 183 -0.46 10.40 -12.76
C SER A 183 -1.57 10.71 -11.77
N THR A 184 -2.12 9.66 -11.09
CA THR A 184 -3.12 9.80 -10.02
C THR A 184 -2.88 8.76 -8.92
N ILE A 185 -3.46 8.99 -7.75
CA ILE A 185 -3.51 8.03 -6.64
C ILE A 185 -4.78 8.22 -5.83
N SER A 186 -5.48 7.13 -5.53
CA SER A 186 -6.71 7.17 -4.75
C SER A 186 -6.51 7.54 -3.28
N LEU A 187 -5.37 7.22 -2.69
CA LEU A 187 -5.08 7.47 -1.27
C LEU A 187 -4.35 8.82 -1.11
N GLY A 188 -4.85 9.68 -0.23
CA GLY A 188 -4.42 11.05 -0.15
C GLY A 188 -3.51 11.40 1.02
N TYR A 189 -3.96 12.39 1.83
CA TYR A 189 -3.22 12.89 3.00
C TYR A 189 -3.16 11.84 4.11
N THR A 190 -4.27 11.13 4.34
CA THR A 190 -4.37 10.03 5.31
C THR A 190 -5.01 8.80 4.67
N PRO A 191 -4.96 7.62 5.32
CA PRO A 191 -5.67 6.42 4.85
C PRO A 191 -7.21 6.50 4.91
N LEU A 192 -7.80 7.64 5.25
CA LEU A 192 -9.26 7.86 5.22
C LEU A 192 -9.78 8.24 3.83
N GLU A 193 -8.94 8.84 2.98
CA GLU A 193 -9.31 9.17 1.60
C GLU A 193 -9.17 7.94 0.70
N GLY A 194 -10.00 7.88 -0.32
CA GLY A 194 -9.94 6.85 -1.35
C GLY A 194 -10.97 5.75 -1.17
N ILE A 195 -10.56 4.53 -1.39
CA ILE A 195 -11.43 3.35 -1.37
C ILE A 195 -11.63 2.88 0.08
N MET A 196 -12.87 2.56 0.43
CA MET A 196 -13.17 2.00 1.73
C MET A 196 -12.37 0.71 1.98
N SER A 197 -12.08 0.42 3.24
CA SER A 197 -11.43 -0.83 3.63
C SER A 197 -12.33 -1.69 4.53
N ARG A 198 -11.73 -2.67 5.21
CA ARG A 198 -12.46 -3.44 6.21
C ARG A 198 -13.14 -2.57 7.25
N THR A 199 -12.49 -1.50 7.71
CA THR A 199 -12.98 -0.64 8.80
C THR A 199 -12.94 0.85 8.50
N THR A 200 -12.29 1.31 7.42
CA THR A 200 -12.19 2.73 7.06
C THR A 200 -13.28 3.12 6.06
N CYS A 201 -13.79 4.35 6.19
CA CYS A 201 -14.91 4.85 5.38
C CYS A 201 -14.58 5.02 3.90
N GLY A 202 -13.33 5.35 3.54
CA GLY A 202 -13.00 5.86 2.22
C GLY A 202 -13.52 7.29 2.02
N ASP A 203 -13.68 7.71 0.75
CA ASP A 203 -14.16 9.03 0.41
C ASP A 203 -15.51 9.35 1.09
N LEU A 204 -15.54 10.50 1.74
CA LEU A 204 -16.68 10.97 2.51
C LEU A 204 -16.89 12.47 2.26
N ASP A 205 -18.14 12.91 2.16
CA ASP A 205 -18.46 14.32 2.21
C ASP A 205 -18.08 14.91 3.59
N PRO A 206 -17.21 15.92 3.67
CA PRO A 206 -16.85 16.58 4.93
C PRO A 206 -18.05 17.08 5.73
N GLY A 207 -19.18 17.40 5.08
CA GLY A 207 -20.42 17.79 5.73
C GLY A 207 -20.96 16.75 6.71
N ILE A 208 -20.66 15.46 6.46
CA ILE A 208 -21.05 14.38 7.38
C ILE A 208 -20.31 14.50 8.71
N VAL A 209 -19.04 14.90 8.71
CA VAL A 209 -18.25 15.14 9.93
C VAL A 209 -18.90 16.25 10.76
N PHE A 210 -19.27 17.36 10.12
CA PHE A 210 -19.96 18.47 10.79
C PHE A 210 -21.35 18.07 11.32
N TYR A 211 -22.10 17.28 10.56
CA TYR A 211 -23.38 16.73 11.00
C TYR A 211 -23.23 15.87 12.27
N LEU A 212 -22.24 14.98 12.30
CA LEU A 212 -21.98 14.11 13.44
C LEU A 212 -21.52 14.89 14.69
N LEU A 213 -20.76 15.98 14.50
CA LEU A 213 -20.37 16.89 15.58
C LEU A 213 -21.58 17.63 16.17
N ASP A 214 -22.42 18.20 15.32
CA ASP A 214 -23.54 19.06 15.73
C ASP A 214 -24.78 18.24 16.18
N LYS A 215 -25.28 17.36 15.31
CA LYS A 215 -26.52 16.60 15.56
C LYS A 215 -26.30 15.27 16.25
N GLY A 216 -25.17 14.63 15.99
CA GLY A 216 -24.79 13.36 16.63
C GLY A 216 -24.25 13.52 18.03
N ASN A 217 -23.89 14.72 18.46
CA ASN A 217 -23.26 15.01 19.76
C ASN A 217 -21.99 14.16 20.01
N TYR A 218 -21.30 13.77 18.94
CA TYR A 218 -20.07 12.99 19.05
C TYR A 218 -18.84 13.89 19.23
N SER A 219 -17.89 13.46 20.06
CA SER A 219 -16.59 14.12 20.14
C SER A 219 -15.76 13.87 18.86
N LEU A 220 -14.78 14.74 18.60
CA LEU A 220 -13.83 14.54 17.50
C LEU A 220 -13.15 13.16 17.56
N PHE A 221 -12.76 12.69 18.75
CA PHE A 221 -12.17 11.37 18.94
C PHE A 221 -13.12 10.24 18.55
N LYS A 222 -14.44 10.38 18.89
CA LYS A 222 -15.44 9.36 18.53
C LYS A 222 -15.68 9.34 17.03
N ILE A 223 -15.66 10.50 16.35
CA ILE A 223 -15.81 10.58 14.91
C ILE A 223 -14.58 9.98 14.23
N ASP A 224 -13.37 10.32 14.68
CA ASP A 224 -12.13 9.71 14.16
C ASP A 224 -12.16 8.18 14.29
N ASP A 225 -12.62 7.67 15.42
CA ASP A 225 -12.78 6.23 15.67
C ASP A 225 -13.82 5.59 14.73
N ILE A 226 -14.99 6.22 14.54
CA ILE A 226 -16.02 5.75 13.61
C ILE A 226 -15.44 5.65 12.19
N LEU A 227 -14.77 6.68 11.71
CA LEU A 227 -14.26 6.72 10.34
C LEU A 227 -13.12 5.74 10.08
N LYS A 228 -12.30 5.44 11.10
CA LYS A 228 -11.15 4.53 11.01
C LYS A 228 -11.46 3.07 11.34
N ASN A 229 -12.33 2.84 12.32
CA ASN A 229 -12.46 1.53 12.97
C ASN A 229 -13.87 0.93 12.91
N ASP A 230 -14.91 1.74 12.66
CA ASP A 230 -16.32 1.31 12.68
C ASP A 230 -17.06 1.58 11.36
N SER A 231 -16.32 1.89 10.28
CA SER A 231 -16.83 2.12 8.93
C SER A 231 -16.46 0.97 7.97
N GLY A 232 -16.48 1.22 6.68
CA GLY A 232 -16.11 0.25 5.65
C GLY A 232 -17.01 -0.98 5.64
N PHE A 233 -16.43 -2.15 5.35
CA PHE A 233 -17.18 -3.42 5.37
C PHE A 233 -17.83 -3.67 6.74
N LYS A 234 -17.10 -3.46 7.83
CA LYS A 234 -17.62 -3.61 9.19
C LYS A 234 -18.85 -2.72 9.42
N GLY A 235 -18.74 -1.44 9.09
CA GLY A 235 -19.84 -0.48 9.31
C GLY A 235 -21.06 -0.77 8.45
N LEU A 236 -20.86 -1.14 7.18
CA LEU A 236 -21.96 -1.43 6.24
C LEU A 236 -22.70 -2.73 6.56
N THR A 237 -21.98 -3.74 7.07
CA THR A 237 -22.55 -5.06 7.33
C THR A 237 -22.97 -5.27 8.78
N GLY A 238 -22.38 -4.52 9.72
CA GLY A 238 -22.49 -4.77 11.15
C GLY A 238 -21.65 -5.96 11.65
N TYR A 239 -20.86 -6.60 10.77
CA TYR A 239 -20.03 -7.77 11.11
C TYR A 239 -18.58 -7.36 11.36
N ASP A 240 -17.99 -7.80 12.47
CA ASP A 240 -16.56 -7.63 12.74
C ASP A 240 -15.77 -8.87 12.30
N LEU A 241 -15.69 -9.06 10.99
CA LEU A 241 -15.04 -10.19 10.33
C LEU A 241 -13.69 -9.77 9.73
N SER A 242 -12.80 -10.73 9.51
CA SER A 242 -11.61 -10.54 8.66
C SER A 242 -12.02 -10.31 7.20
N PHE A 243 -11.14 -9.74 6.38
CA PHE A 243 -11.47 -9.51 4.98
C PHE A 243 -11.63 -10.82 4.21
N GLU A 244 -10.89 -11.86 4.59
CA GLU A 244 -11.01 -13.22 4.05
C GLU A 244 -12.38 -13.85 4.33
N GLU A 245 -12.96 -13.57 5.50
CA GLU A 245 -14.31 -14.03 5.84
C GLU A 245 -15.37 -13.29 5.03
N PHE A 246 -15.22 -11.97 4.83
CA PHE A 246 -16.09 -11.22 3.91
C PHE A 246 -16.03 -11.77 2.48
N ILE A 247 -14.86 -12.12 1.96
CA ILE A 247 -14.69 -12.73 0.63
C ILE A 247 -15.46 -14.07 0.54
N LYS A 248 -15.45 -14.88 1.60
CA LYS A 248 -16.21 -16.16 1.64
C LYS A 248 -17.72 -15.97 1.65
N LEU A 249 -18.21 -14.86 2.18
CA LEU A 249 -19.64 -14.50 2.22
C LEU A 249 -20.12 -13.80 0.93
N TYR A 250 -19.20 -13.33 0.09
CA TYR A 250 -19.53 -12.73 -1.20
C TYR A 250 -20.36 -13.68 -2.07
N GLY A 251 -21.49 -13.20 -2.57
CA GLY A 251 -22.48 -14.00 -3.30
C GLY A 251 -23.46 -14.80 -2.42
N ARG A 252 -23.34 -14.72 -1.08
CA ARG A 252 -24.13 -15.51 -0.13
C ARG A 252 -24.90 -14.68 0.90
N ASP A 253 -24.42 -13.45 1.19
CA ASP A 253 -25.02 -12.55 2.16
C ASP A 253 -25.32 -11.21 1.50
N ASN A 254 -26.55 -10.69 1.68
CA ASN A 254 -26.99 -9.46 1.00
C ASN A 254 -26.27 -8.20 1.50
N HIS A 255 -25.95 -8.10 2.79
CA HIS A 255 -25.23 -6.94 3.33
C HIS A 255 -23.79 -6.94 2.85
N VAL A 256 -23.16 -8.11 2.81
CA VAL A 256 -21.82 -8.29 2.27
C VAL A 256 -21.79 -8.00 0.77
N ASN A 257 -22.78 -8.44 0.01
CA ASN A 257 -22.90 -8.15 -1.41
C ASN A 257 -23.01 -6.64 -1.68
N LEU A 258 -23.85 -5.94 -0.90
CA LEU A 258 -23.96 -4.48 -0.99
C LEU A 258 -22.62 -3.79 -0.69
N ALA A 259 -21.91 -4.22 0.36
CA ALA A 259 -20.59 -3.68 0.69
C ALA A 259 -19.58 -3.90 -0.45
N PHE A 260 -19.58 -5.09 -1.09
CA PHE A 260 -18.74 -5.34 -2.27
C PHE A 260 -19.17 -4.53 -3.50
N GLU A 261 -20.46 -4.24 -3.69
CA GLU A 261 -20.91 -3.37 -4.78
C GLU A 261 -20.47 -1.93 -4.60
N ILE A 262 -20.52 -1.39 -3.36
CA ILE A 262 -19.99 -0.05 -3.03
C ILE A 262 -18.48 -0.03 -3.25
N TYR A 263 -17.76 -1.04 -2.76
CA TYR A 263 -16.33 -1.20 -2.93
C TYR A 263 -15.93 -1.26 -4.41
N ALA A 264 -16.64 -2.05 -5.22
CA ALA A 264 -16.43 -2.15 -6.66
C ALA A 264 -16.67 -0.81 -7.37
N SER A 265 -17.72 -0.08 -6.97
CA SER A 265 -18.04 1.24 -7.52
C SER A 265 -16.91 2.24 -7.28
N GLN A 266 -16.34 2.26 -6.08
CA GLN A 266 -15.19 3.14 -5.77
C GLN A 266 -13.96 2.76 -6.60
N ILE A 267 -13.62 1.48 -6.71
CA ILE A 267 -12.48 1.01 -7.54
C ILE A 267 -12.67 1.42 -9.00
N ILE A 268 -13.87 1.23 -9.57
CA ILE A 268 -14.18 1.58 -10.96
C ILE A 268 -14.03 3.10 -11.19
N LYS A 269 -14.50 3.92 -10.25
CA LYS A 269 -14.36 5.39 -10.34
C LYS A 269 -12.89 5.80 -10.43
N TYR A 270 -12.02 5.26 -9.58
CA TYR A 270 -10.59 5.55 -9.60
C TYR A 270 -9.87 4.99 -10.83
N ILE A 271 -10.29 3.82 -11.33
CA ILE A 271 -9.80 3.32 -12.62
C ILE A 271 -10.20 4.28 -13.75
N GLY A 272 -11.47 4.73 -13.77
CA GLY A 272 -11.98 5.67 -14.77
C GLY A 272 -11.28 7.03 -14.71
N GLU A 273 -11.04 7.57 -13.52
CA GLU A 273 -10.24 8.78 -13.28
C GLU A 273 -8.86 8.64 -13.89
N GLY A 274 -8.14 7.56 -13.54
CA GLY A 274 -6.79 7.31 -14.05
C GLY A 274 -6.74 7.18 -15.58
N ILE A 275 -7.74 6.51 -16.19
CA ILE A 275 -7.86 6.39 -17.65
C ILE A 275 -8.06 7.75 -18.29
N ALA A 276 -8.94 8.58 -17.72
CA ALA A 276 -9.23 9.93 -18.23
C ALA A 276 -8.00 10.84 -18.12
N VAL A 277 -7.31 10.85 -16.97
CA VAL A 277 -6.13 11.68 -16.74
C VAL A 277 -4.97 11.28 -17.66
N MET A 278 -4.76 9.97 -17.87
CA MET A 278 -3.72 9.49 -18.80
C MET A 278 -4.12 9.57 -20.29
N GLY A 279 -5.39 9.81 -20.60
CA GLY A 279 -5.91 9.76 -21.97
C GLY A 279 -5.91 8.34 -22.56
N GLY A 280 -6.19 7.32 -21.74
CA GLY A 280 -6.27 5.91 -22.11
C GLY A 280 -5.52 4.99 -21.15
N VAL A 281 -5.54 3.67 -21.41
CA VAL A 281 -4.87 2.64 -20.65
C VAL A 281 -4.39 1.51 -21.55
N ASP A 282 -3.18 1.01 -21.32
CA ASP A 282 -2.62 -0.14 -22.02
C ASP A 282 -2.73 -1.43 -21.17
N CYS A 283 -2.54 -1.30 -19.86
CA CYS A 283 -2.56 -2.45 -18.96
C CYS A 283 -3.07 -2.10 -17.56
N ILE A 284 -3.67 -3.11 -16.93
CA ILE A 284 -4.12 -3.08 -15.53
C ILE A 284 -3.40 -4.18 -14.77
N VAL A 285 -2.78 -3.86 -13.63
CA VAL A 285 -2.05 -4.80 -12.78
C VAL A 285 -2.72 -4.87 -11.41
N PHE A 286 -3.04 -6.06 -10.98
CA PHE A 286 -3.58 -6.36 -9.65
C PHE A 286 -2.49 -6.97 -8.79
N SER A 287 -2.26 -6.40 -7.61
CA SER A 287 -1.23 -6.80 -6.65
C SER A 287 -1.79 -6.82 -5.23
N GLY A 288 -0.97 -7.22 -4.27
CA GLY A 288 -1.32 -7.22 -2.85
C GLY A 288 -1.77 -8.58 -2.34
N CYS A 289 -1.90 -8.71 -1.02
CA CYS A 289 -2.13 -9.99 -0.35
C CYS A 289 -3.49 -10.63 -0.69
N TYR A 290 -4.49 -9.84 -1.06
CA TYR A 290 -5.83 -10.33 -1.44
C TYR A 290 -6.02 -10.56 -2.93
N ALA A 291 -5.08 -10.15 -3.77
CA ALA A 291 -5.23 -10.24 -5.22
C ALA A 291 -5.51 -11.67 -5.71
N GLY A 292 -4.87 -12.67 -5.12
CA GLY A 292 -5.05 -14.08 -5.51
C GLY A 292 -6.36 -14.72 -5.06
N VAL A 293 -6.98 -14.25 -3.98
CA VAL A 293 -8.18 -14.86 -3.38
C VAL A 293 -9.48 -14.20 -3.83
N MET A 294 -9.42 -13.06 -4.49
CA MET A 294 -10.59 -12.28 -4.92
C MET A 294 -11.01 -12.53 -6.39
N GLN A 295 -10.64 -13.64 -6.99
CA GLN A 295 -10.84 -13.87 -8.43
C GLN A 295 -12.30 -13.73 -8.89
N ALA A 296 -13.26 -14.25 -8.12
CA ALA A 296 -14.70 -14.14 -8.45
C ALA A 296 -15.17 -12.66 -8.41
N PHE A 297 -14.70 -11.89 -7.42
CA PHE A 297 -14.99 -10.46 -7.34
C PHE A 297 -14.37 -9.71 -8.54
N PHE A 298 -13.12 -9.99 -8.89
CA PHE A 298 -12.47 -9.38 -10.06
C PHE A 298 -13.20 -9.68 -11.35
N TYR A 299 -13.62 -10.92 -11.55
CA TYR A 299 -14.37 -11.30 -12.74
C TYR A 299 -15.65 -10.46 -12.89
N ASN A 300 -16.38 -10.25 -11.78
CA ASN A 300 -17.58 -9.40 -11.77
C ASN A 300 -17.25 -7.91 -11.93
N LEU A 301 -16.17 -7.42 -11.31
CA LEU A 301 -15.67 -6.05 -11.47
C LEU A 301 -15.38 -5.75 -12.94
N PHE A 302 -14.65 -6.64 -13.61
CA PHE A 302 -14.27 -6.46 -15.02
C PHE A 302 -15.44 -6.50 -15.98
N LYS A 303 -16.48 -7.28 -15.70
CA LYS A 303 -17.71 -7.23 -16.49
C LYS A 303 -18.29 -5.81 -16.55
N LYS A 304 -18.20 -5.05 -15.45
CA LYS A 304 -18.69 -3.66 -15.39
C LYS A 304 -17.89 -2.69 -16.25
N ILE A 305 -16.63 -3.00 -16.55
CA ILE A 305 -15.73 -2.17 -17.37
C ILE A 305 -15.35 -2.81 -18.71
N SER A 306 -16.06 -3.86 -19.12
CA SER A 306 -15.83 -4.56 -20.41
C SER A 306 -15.98 -3.66 -21.63
N PHE A 307 -16.77 -2.58 -21.54
CA PHE A 307 -16.91 -1.56 -22.59
C PHE A 307 -15.58 -0.88 -22.96
N LEU A 308 -14.56 -0.95 -22.08
CA LEU A 308 -13.20 -0.47 -22.38
C LEU A 308 -12.44 -1.40 -23.33
N GLY A 309 -13.02 -2.51 -23.74
CA GLY A 309 -12.36 -3.54 -24.56
C GLY A 309 -11.50 -4.52 -23.74
N LEU A 310 -11.73 -4.59 -22.42
CA LEU A 310 -11.10 -5.56 -21.54
C LEU A 310 -11.89 -6.87 -21.53
N ASN A 311 -11.29 -7.93 -22.06
CA ASN A 311 -11.82 -9.29 -22.06
C ASN A 311 -10.94 -10.20 -21.21
N LEU A 312 -11.54 -10.95 -20.27
CA LEU A 312 -10.81 -11.85 -19.38
C LEU A 312 -10.87 -13.30 -19.85
N LYS A 313 -9.84 -14.06 -19.48
CA LYS A 313 -9.85 -15.52 -19.51
C LYS A 313 -10.85 -16.04 -18.47
N GLY A 314 -11.38 -17.26 -18.69
CA GLY A 314 -12.21 -17.93 -17.69
C GLY A 314 -11.45 -18.21 -16.38
N LEU A 315 -12.20 -18.34 -15.29
CA LEU A 315 -11.69 -18.75 -13.99
C LEU A 315 -11.49 -20.27 -13.92
N PRO A 316 -10.60 -20.78 -13.04
CA PRO A 316 -9.70 -20.04 -12.15
C PRO A 316 -8.42 -19.59 -12.85
N TRP A 317 -7.79 -18.51 -12.35
CA TRP A 317 -6.49 -18.03 -12.84
C TRP A 317 -5.37 -18.62 -11.98
N GLU A 318 -5.14 -19.91 -12.14
CA GLU A 318 -4.08 -20.63 -11.42
C GLU A 318 -2.76 -20.58 -12.18
N SER A 319 -1.68 -20.36 -11.45
CA SER A 319 -0.34 -20.40 -12.02
C SER A 319 0.72 -20.55 -10.92
N LYS A 320 1.80 -21.26 -11.28
CA LYS A 320 3.04 -21.25 -10.47
C LYS A 320 3.89 -20.00 -10.73
N LYS A 321 3.53 -19.16 -11.70
CA LYS A 321 4.25 -17.92 -12.04
C LYS A 321 3.77 -16.79 -11.13
N GLU A 322 4.68 -15.91 -10.76
CA GLU A 322 4.39 -14.74 -9.94
C GLU A 322 3.59 -13.67 -10.68
N LEU A 323 3.71 -13.60 -11.99
CA LEU A 323 3.00 -12.66 -12.86
C LEU A 323 2.20 -13.45 -13.90
N VAL A 324 0.90 -13.26 -13.94
CA VAL A 324 -0.05 -14.02 -14.76
C VAL A 324 -0.90 -13.07 -15.59
N LYS A 325 -0.87 -13.23 -16.92
CA LYS A 325 -1.78 -12.52 -17.82
C LYS A 325 -3.17 -13.15 -17.72
N ILE A 326 -4.14 -12.39 -17.26
CA ILE A 326 -5.53 -12.81 -17.07
C ILE A 326 -6.48 -12.28 -18.15
N SER A 327 -6.02 -11.32 -18.97
CA SER A 327 -6.77 -10.91 -20.17
C SER A 327 -6.64 -11.94 -21.29
N SER A 328 -7.71 -12.09 -22.09
CA SER A 328 -7.73 -12.94 -23.29
C SER A 328 -6.93 -12.30 -24.42
N GLU A 329 -6.65 -13.06 -25.48
CA GLU A 329 -5.94 -12.56 -26.68
C GLU A 329 -6.78 -11.53 -27.47
N SER A 330 -8.10 -11.56 -27.32
CA SER A 330 -9.02 -10.59 -27.95
C SER A 330 -9.16 -9.30 -27.14
N SER A 331 -8.46 -9.15 -26.02
CA SER A 331 -8.53 -7.96 -25.16
C SER A 331 -7.65 -6.84 -25.71
N ASN A 332 -8.23 -5.64 -25.85
CA ASN A 332 -7.48 -4.45 -26.23
C ASN A 332 -6.60 -3.93 -25.09
N ILE A 333 -6.98 -4.23 -23.84
CA ILE A 333 -6.27 -3.84 -22.61
C ILE A 333 -5.72 -5.12 -21.98
N GLU A 334 -4.44 -5.11 -21.63
CA GLU A 334 -3.87 -6.22 -20.89
C GLU A 334 -4.24 -6.16 -19.41
N ALA A 335 -4.64 -7.30 -18.83
CA ALA A 335 -4.85 -7.43 -17.39
C ALA A 335 -3.90 -8.50 -16.83
N TRP A 336 -3.27 -8.17 -15.71
CA TRP A 336 -2.26 -8.99 -15.08
C TRP A 336 -2.53 -9.15 -13.59
N LEU A 337 -2.30 -10.35 -13.07
CA LEU A 337 -2.31 -10.65 -11.64
C LEU A 337 -0.86 -10.86 -11.18
N ASN A 338 -0.42 -10.07 -10.21
CA ASN A 338 0.90 -10.12 -9.64
C ASN A 338 0.84 -10.67 -8.21
N TYR A 339 1.34 -11.89 -8.02
CA TYR A 339 1.37 -12.61 -6.74
C TYR A 339 2.60 -12.29 -5.88
N ARG A 340 3.48 -11.39 -6.33
CA ARG A 340 4.67 -11.03 -5.53
C ARG A 340 4.24 -10.35 -4.24
N SER A 341 4.82 -10.80 -3.14
CA SER A 341 4.68 -10.08 -1.87
C SER A 341 5.46 -8.76 -1.90
N ILE A 342 5.12 -7.85 -0.99
CA ILE A 342 5.84 -6.57 -0.87
C ILE A 342 7.31 -6.78 -0.54
N GLU A 343 7.61 -7.75 0.31
CA GLU A 343 8.98 -8.08 0.72
C GLU A 343 9.79 -8.58 -0.49
N LYS A 344 9.19 -9.42 -1.35
CA LYS A 344 9.85 -9.89 -2.56
C LYS A 344 10.03 -8.76 -3.57
N THR A 345 9.09 -7.84 -3.65
CA THR A 345 9.20 -6.64 -4.49
C THR A 345 10.38 -5.77 -4.03
N ILE A 346 10.51 -5.52 -2.73
CA ILE A 346 11.65 -4.80 -2.15
C ILE A 346 12.97 -5.54 -2.40
N LEU A 347 12.99 -6.87 -2.21
CA LEU A 347 14.19 -7.69 -2.46
C LEU A 347 14.70 -7.54 -3.89
N LEU A 348 13.80 -7.51 -4.87
CA LEU A 348 14.17 -7.33 -6.27
C LEU A 348 14.73 -5.94 -6.55
N SER A 349 14.14 -4.91 -5.96
CA SER A 349 14.60 -3.52 -6.09
C SER A 349 15.90 -3.25 -5.32
N LEU A 350 16.17 -4.01 -4.25
CA LEU A 350 17.36 -3.84 -3.44
C LEU A 350 18.65 -4.09 -4.20
N THR A 351 18.62 -4.94 -5.23
CA THR A 351 19.82 -5.25 -6.05
C THR A 351 20.43 -4.02 -6.71
N ASP A 352 19.64 -2.99 -6.96
CA ASP A 352 20.11 -1.72 -7.56
C ASP A 352 20.85 -0.82 -6.55
N TYR A 353 20.87 -1.19 -5.25
CA TYR A 353 21.43 -0.42 -4.15
C TYR A 353 22.55 -1.17 -3.41
N LEU A 354 22.90 -2.37 -3.81
CA LEU A 354 24.00 -3.19 -3.29
C LEU A 354 25.23 -3.13 -4.20
#